data_7c600a450f6605d68e6325dd336b12cf
#
_entry.id   7c600a450f6605d68e6325dd336b12cf
#
_cell.length_a   1.000
_cell.length_b   1.000
_cell.length_c   1.000
_cell.angle_alpha   90.00
_cell.angle_beta   90.00
_cell.angle_gamma   90.00
#
_symmetry.space_group_name_H-M   'P 1'
#
loop_
_entity.id
_entity.type
_entity.pdbx_description
1 polymer ?
#
loop_
_entity_poly.entity_id
_entity_poly.type
_entity_poly.pdbx_seq_one_letter_code
_entity_poly.pdbx_strand_id
1 'polypeptide(L)'
;MRENDLLERTFNFGVRCLKYLRTFPNTSEYSIIKYQLGKSSTSIGANYEKAQAGSSKADFKNKVRISLKEARESNYWLRVLKALQEKDDNELAFLIQESDEIKKILATIVNKV
;
A
#
# COMPACT_ATOMS: atom_id res chain seq x y z
N MET A 1 -6.95 -6.31 15.82
CA MET A 1 -6.56 -7.03 14.59
C MET A 1 -5.37 -7.94 14.87
N ARG A 2 -5.44 -9.17 14.42
CA ARG A 2 -4.34 -10.12 14.57
C ARG A 2 -3.34 -9.92 13.42
N GLU A 3 -2.12 -10.38 13.67
CA GLU A 3 -1.00 -10.23 12.73
C GLU A 3 -1.27 -10.84 11.37
N ASN A 4 -1.86 -12.07 11.34
CA ASN A 4 -2.17 -12.73 10.07
C ASN A 4 -3.28 -12.01 9.29
N ASP A 5 -4.15 -11.26 9.98
CA ASP A 5 -5.14 -10.46 9.29
C ASP A 5 -4.47 -9.34 8.49
N LEU A 6 -3.40 -8.78 9.01
CA LEU A 6 -2.65 -7.73 8.31
C LEU A 6 -1.87 -8.31 7.12
N LEU A 7 -1.36 -9.54 7.23
CA LEU A 7 -0.74 -10.22 6.10
C LEU A 7 -1.70 -10.34 4.93
N GLU A 8 -2.89 -10.83 5.19
CA GLU A 8 -3.93 -10.98 4.17
C GLU A 8 -4.40 -9.63 3.65
N ARG A 9 -4.61 -8.67 4.55
CA ARG A 9 -5.10 -7.35 4.20
C ARG A 9 -4.13 -6.59 3.30
N THR A 10 -2.84 -6.65 3.59
CA THR A 10 -1.82 -5.98 2.77
C THR A 10 -1.64 -6.68 1.43
N PHE A 11 -1.74 -8.01 1.40
CA PHE A 11 -1.72 -8.75 0.14
C PHE A 11 -2.89 -8.34 -0.75
N ASN A 12 -4.10 -8.37 -0.18
CA ASN A 12 -5.31 -8.02 -0.92
C ASN A 12 -5.29 -6.57 -1.43
N PHE A 13 -4.72 -5.67 -0.65
CA PHE A 13 -4.59 -4.28 -1.06
C PHE A 13 -3.75 -4.16 -2.34
N GLY A 14 -2.61 -4.84 -2.37
CA GLY A 14 -1.74 -4.82 -3.55
C GLY A 14 -2.42 -5.37 -4.79
N VAL A 15 -3.09 -6.51 -4.65
CA VAL A 15 -3.84 -7.14 -5.75
C VAL A 15 -4.95 -6.20 -6.24
N ARG A 16 -5.68 -5.59 -5.31
CA ARG A 16 -6.80 -4.72 -5.65
C ARG A 16 -6.33 -3.45 -6.37
N CYS A 17 -5.19 -2.91 -5.96
CA CYS A 17 -4.59 -1.77 -6.67
C CYS A 17 -4.21 -2.15 -8.11
N LEU A 18 -3.59 -3.32 -8.30
CA LEU A 18 -3.21 -3.75 -9.65
C LEU A 18 -4.45 -3.94 -10.55
N LYS A 19 -5.51 -4.54 -10.00
CA LYS A 19 -6.76 -4.71 -10.75
C LYS A 19 -7.37 -3.36 -11.13
N TYR A 20 -7.31 -2.41 -10.21
CA TYR A 20 -7.83 -1.07 -10.46
C TYR A 20 -7.01 -0.35 -11.54
N LEU A 21 -5.67 -0.42 -11.43
CA LEU A 21 -4.77 0.26 -12.36
C LEU A 21 -4.92 -0.22 -13.81
N ARG A 22 -5.20 -1.49 -14.02
CA ARG A 22 -5.34 -2.00 -15.40
C ARG A 22 -6.59 -1.50 -16.11
N THR A 23 -7.49 -0.81 -15.39
CA THR A 23 -8.67 -0.19 -16.02
C THR A 23 -8.35 1.15 -16.66
N PHE A 24 -7.16 1.71 -16.43
CA PHE A 24 -6.75 3.00 -16.97
C PHE A 24 -5.98 2.84 -18.28
N PRO A 25 -6.05 3.85 -19.16
CA PRO A 25 -5.31 3.79 -20.43
C PRO A 25 -3.80 3.95 -20.21
N ASN A 26 -3.02 3.58 -21.23
CA ASN A 26 -1.55 3.68 -21.19
C ASN A 26 -1.05 5.02 -21.74
N THR A 27 -1.57 6.12 -21.21
CA THR A 27 -1.04 7.45 -21.50
C THR A 27 0.22 7.70 -20.69
N SER A 28 0.98 8.73 -21.05
CA SER A 28 2.22 9.04 -20.32
C SER A 28 1.99 9.24 -18.82
N GLU A 29 0.98 10.04 -18.46
CA GLU A 29 0.72 10.33 -17.05
C GLU A 29 0.21 9.10 -16.29
N TYR A 30 -0.69 8.32 -16.90
CA TYR A 30 -1.18 7.10 -16.24
C TYR A 30 -0.11 6.02 -16.18
N SER A 31 0.82 5.97 -17.14
CA SER A 31 1.91 5.01 -17.10
C SER A 31 2.83 5.26 -15.90
N ILE A 32 3.09 6.52 -15.58
CA ILE A 32 3.87 6.88 -14.38
C ILE A 32 3.17 6.38 -13.13
N ILE A 33 1.88 6.66 -13.01
CA ILE A 33 1.09 6.29 -11.84
C ILE A 33 0.98 4.77 -11.71
N LYS A 34 0.72 4.08 -12.82
CA LYS A 34 0.63 2.61 -12.83
C LYS A 34 1.91 1.98 -12.31
N TYR A 35 3.06 2.47 -12.76
CA TYR A 35 4.34 1.94 -12.32
C TYR A 35 4.57 2.21 -10.83
N GLN A 36 4.43 3.45 -10.42
CA GLN A 36 4.72 3.86 -9.04
C GLN A 36 3.75 3.24 -8.04
N LEU A 37 2.46 3.31 -8.31
CA LEU A 37 1.45 2.75 -7.42
C LEU A 37 1.49 1.23 -7.43
N GLY A 38 1.68 0.61 -8.60
CA GLY A 38 1.81 -0.83 -8.70
C GLY A 38 2.96 -1.33 -7.85
N LYS A 39 4.10 -0.66 -7.93
CA LYS A 39 5.30 -1.00 -7.16
C LYS A 39 5.07 -0.79 -5.67
N SER A 40 4.60 0.40 -5.27
CA SER A 40 4.45 0.71 -3.85
C SER A 40 3.36 -0.14 -3.19
N SER A 41 2.22 -0.32 -3.84
CA SER A 41 1.11 -1.06 -3.25
C SER A 41 1.42 -2.53 -3.01
N THR A 42 2.21 -3.15 -3.89
CA THR A 42 2.62 -4.55 -3.72
C THR A 42 3.79 -4.68 -2.75
N SER A 43 4.60 -3.63 -2.60
CA SER A 43 5.74 -3.64 -1.67
C SER A 43 5.31 -3.57 -0.21
N ILE A 44 4.12 -3.07 0.09
CA ILE A 44 3.61 -3.04 1.46
C ILE A 44 3.55 -4.45 2.01
N GLY A 45 2.79 -5.32 1.35
CA GLY A 45 2.61 -6.70 1.80
C GLY A 45 3.87 -7.53 1.69
N ALA A 46 4.66 -7.32 0.62
CA ALA A 46 5.90 -8.06 0.44
C ALA A 46 6.88 -7.81 1.59
N ASN A 47 7.02 -6.56 2.03
CA ASN A 47 7.93 -6.24 3.14
C ASN A 47 7.36 -6.67 4.49
N TYR A 48 6.05 -6.55 4.66
CA TYR A 48 5.43 -7.00 5.89
C TYR A 48 5.57 -8.52 6.04
N GLU A 49 5.41 -9.27 4.95
CA GLU A 49 5.62 -10.72 4.96
C GLU A 49 7.07 -11.07 5.28
N LYS A 50 8.03 -10.36 4.68
CA LYS A 50 9.46 -10.55 4.99
C LYS A 50 9.75 -10.27 6.46
N ALA A 51 9.06 -9.30 7.06
CA ALA A 51 9.23 -8.98 8.49
C ALA A 51 8.92 -10.18 9.39
N GLN A 52 7.93 -11.00 8.99
CA GLN A 52 7.54 -12.16 9.80
C GLN A 52 8.64 -13.23 9.87
N ALA A 53 9.51 -13.27 8.87
CA ALA A 53 10.64 -14.19 8.81
C ALA A 53 11.95 -13.55 9.29
N GLY A 54 11.87 -12.37 9.89
CA GLY A 54 13.03 -11.62 10.34
C GLY A 54 13.81 -12.35 11.43
N SER A 55 15.14 -12.22 11.38
CA SER A 55 16.04 -12.90 12.28
C SER A 55 16.21 -12.22 13.65
N SER A 56 15.71 -10.97 13.79
CA SER A 56 15.84 -10.19 15.01
C SER A 56 14.75 -9.14 15.11
N LYS A 57 14.60 -8.55 16.31
CA LYS A 57 13.66 -7.44 16.51
C LYS A 57 14.03 -6.24 15.61
N ALA A 58 15.31 -5.96 15.48
CA ALA A 58 15.78 -4.86 14.64
C ALA A 58 15.43 -5.10 13.17
N ASP A 59 15.61 -6.33 12.70
CA ASP A 59 15.26 -6.69 11.34
C ASP A 59 13.76 -6.59 11.09
N PHE A 60 12.96 -7.11 12.03
CA PHE A 60 11.50 -6.99 11.96
C PHE A 60 11.07 -5.52 11.86
N LYS A 61 11.57 -4.69 12.78
CA LYS A 61 11.24 -3.27 12.81
C LYS A 61 11.62 -2.56 11.52
N ASN A 62 12.81 -2.90 10.99
CA ASN A 62 13.28 -2.30 9.74
C ASN A 62 12.36 -2.64 8.56
N LYS A 63 11.97 -3.91 8.46
CA LYS A 63 11.06 -4.35 7.38
C LYS A 63 9.68 -3.70 7.50
N VAL A 64 9.17 -3.55 8.73
CA VAL A 64 7.88 -2.89 8.94
C VAL A 64 7.98 -1.39 8.59
N ARG A 65 9.11 -0.75 8.86
CA ARG A 65 9.34 0.65 8.46
C ARG A 65 9.30 0.81 6.95
N ILE A 66 9.88 -0.13 6.21
CA ILE A 66 9.83 -0.11 4.75
C ILE A 66 8.39 -0.26 4.28
N SER A 67 7.65 -1.19 4.87
CA SER A 67 6.23 -1.40 4.57
C SER A 67 5.42 -0.11 4.82
N LEU A 68 5.67 0.57 5.93
CA LEU A 68 5.02 1.84 6.27
C LEU A 68 5.33 2.94 5.25
N LYS A 69 6.59 3.03 4.83
CA LYS A 69 7.01 3.99 3.81
C LYS A 69 6.24 3.74 2.50
N GLU A 70 6.12 2.48 2.11
CA GLU A 70 5.40 2.12 0.89
C GLU A 70 3.90 2.39 1.00
N ALA A 71 3.33 2.23 2.19
CA ALA A 71 1.92 2.57 2.41
C ALA A 71 1.68 4.07 2.24
N ARG A 72 2.59 4.91 2.74
CA ARG A 72 2.52 6.35 2.55
C ARG A 72 2.63 6.73 1.07
N GLU A 73 3.54 6.09 0.36
CA GLU A 73 3.72 6.34 -1.07
C GLU A 73 2.47 5.92 -1.86
N SER A 74 1.90 4.77 -1.53
CA SER A 74 0.67 4.30 -2.18
C SER A 74 -0.48 5.30 -1.97
N ASN A 75 -0.64 5.79 -0.75
CA ASN A 75 -1.66 6.78 -0.45
C ASN A 75 -1.44 8.06 -1.28
N TYR A 76 -0.20 8.46 -1.44
CA TYR A 76 0.15 9.62 -2.26
C TYR A 76 -0.30 9.44 -3.71
N TRP A 77 0.03 8.31 -4.33
CA TRP A 77 -0.33 8.08 -5.74
C TRP A 77 -1.83 7.94 -5.94
N LEU A 78 -2.53 7.35 -4.96
CA LEU A 78 -3.99 7.27 -5.01
C LEU A 78 -4.62 8.66 -4.94
N ARG A 79 -4.06 9.56 -4.14
CA ARG A 79 -4.53 10.94 -4.08
C ARG A 79 -4.23 11.70 -5.39
N VAL A 80 -3.11 11.39 -6.04
CA VAL A 80 -2.82 11.95 -7.37
C VAL A 80 -3.89 11.51 -8.37
N LEU A 81 -4.25 10.22 -8.36
CA LEU A 81 -5.32 9.72 -9.22
C LEU A 81 -6.64 10.44 -8.96
N LYS A 82 -6.96 10.65 -7.70
CA LYS A 82 -8.20 11.37 -7.34
C LYS A 82 -8.19 12.79 -7.89
N ALA A 83 -7.05 13.46 -7.81
CA ALA A 83 -6.94 14.84 -8.30
C ALA A 83 -7.06 14.92 -9.83
N LEU A 84 -6.65 13.87 -10.55
CA LEU A 84 -6.74 13.81 -12.00
C LEU A 84 -8.15 13.47 -12.49
N GLN A 85 -8.94 12.77 -11.69
CA GLN A 85 -10.29 12.39 -12.07
C GLN A 85 -11.28 13.48 -11.68
N GLU A 86 -12.23 13.70 -12.57
CA GLU A 86 -13.26 14.73 -12.35
C GLU A 86 -14.57 14.15 -11.84
N LYS A 87 -14.65 12.83 -11.71
CA LYS A 87 -15.87 12.14 -11.26
C LYS A 87 -15.61 11.32 -10.01
N ASP A 88 -16.67 11.02 -9.27
CA ASP A 88 -16.58 10.15 -8.11
C ASP A 88 -16.27 8.72 -8.54
N ASP A 89 -15.44 8.05 -7.75
CA ASP A 89 -14.99 6.69 -8.01
C ASP A 89 -14.95 5.95 -6.67
N ASN A 90 -15.89 5.04 -6.46
CA ASN A 90 -16.03 4.32 -5.20
C ASN A 90 -14.82 3.41 -4.92
N GLU A 91 -14.25 2.81 -5.96
CA GLU A 91 -13.07 1.97 -5.78
C GLU A 91 -11.87 2.79 -5.33
N LEU A 92 -11.67 3.94 -5.95
CA LEU A 92 -10.59 4.84 -5.56
C LEU A 92 -10.76 5.32 -4.12
N ALA A 93 -11.98 5.71 -3.75
CA ALA A 93 -12.28 6.14 -2.39
C ALA A 93 -11.96 5.03 -1.38
N PHE A 94 -12.31 3.79 -1.69
CA PHE A 94 -11.98 2.64 -0.84
C PHE A 94 -10.47 2.48 -0.69
N LEU A 95 -9.73 2.54 -1.81
CA LEU A 95 -8.29 2.33 -1.78
C LEU A 95 -7.57 3.42 -0.99
N ILE A 96 -8.02 4.66 -1.10
CA ILE A 96 -7.45 5.77 -0.32
C ILE A 96 -7.67 5.51 1.18
N GLN A 97 -8.90 5.15 1.56
CA GLN A 97 -9.23 4.85 2.95
C GLN A 97 -8.41 3.67 3.46
N GLU A 98 -8.32 2.61 2.66
CA GLU A 98 -7.60 1.40 3.06
C GLU A 98 -6.11 1.66 3.24
N SER A 99 -5.50 2.42 2.34
CA SER A 99 -4.08 2.76 2.48
C SER A 99 -3.83 3.60 3.74
N ASP A 100 -4.75 4.47 4.08
CA ASP A 100 -4.64 5.28 5.29
C ASP A 100 -4.72 4.42 6.55
N GLU A 101 -5.63 3.45 6.58
CA GLU A 101 -5.76 2.53 7.71
C GLU A 101 -4.55 1.63 7.87
N ILE A 102 -4.08 1.06 6.75
CA ILE A 102 -2.87 0.22 6.77
C ILE A 102 -1.67 1.02 7.28
N LYS A 103 -1.52 2.25 6.81
CA LYS A 103 -0.46 3.15 7.27
C LYS A 103 -0.50 3.33 8.80
N LYS A 104 -1.68 3.58 9.35
CA LYS A 104 -1.85 3.78 10.78
C LYS A 104 -1.51 2.53 11.58
N ILE A 105 -1.92 1.37 11.10
CA ILE A 105 -1.63 0.09 11.76
C ILE A 105 -0.12 -0.15 11.77
N LEU A 106 0.55 0.03 10.62
CA LEU A 106 1.99 -0.18 10.52
C LEU A 106 2.76 0.80 11.41
N ALA A 107 2.33 2.06 11.48
CA ALA A 107 2.95 3.05 12.36
C ALA A 107 2.83 2.63 13.82
N THR A 108 1.68 2.09 14.21
CA THR A 108 1.47 1.59 15.58
C THR A 108 2.43 0.45 15.88
N ILE A 109 2.60 -0.49 14.95
CA ILE A 109 3.53 -1.62 15.13
C ILE A 109 4.96 -1.11 15.29
N VAL A 110 5.41 -0.19 14.43
CA VAL A 110 6.77 0.37 14.50
C VAL A 110 7.01 1.02 15.87
N ASN A 111 6.03 1.72 16.40
CA ASN A 111 6.18 2.43 17.67
C ASN A 111 6.21 1.51 18.90
N LYS A 112 5.73 0.28 18.75
CA LYS A 112 5.69 -0.71 19.85
C LYS A 112 6.95 -1.58 19.94
N VAL A 113 7.74 -1.63 18.89
CA VAL A 113 8.90 -2.54 18.84
C VAL A 113 10.25 -1.86 18.95
#